data_fefeea26654796bd8944767d0f9c0031
#
_entry.id   fefeea26654796bd8944767d0f9c0031
#
_cell.length_a   1.000
_cell.length_b   1.000
_cell.length_c   1.000
_cell.angle_alpha   90.00
_cell.angle_beta   90.00
_cell.angle_gamma   90.00
#
_symmetry.space_group_name_H-M   'P 1'
#
loop_
_entity.id
_entity.type
_entity.pdbx_description
1 polymer ?
#
loop_
_entity_poly.entity_id
_entity_poly.type
_entity_poly.pdbx_seq_one_letter_code
_entity_poly.pdbx_strand_id
1 'polypeptide(L)'
;MTTTVQGIAGLKELVGQHLGYSDYMEITQERVNLFADATGDHQWIHVDPERAKAESPFGGPIAHGYLTLSLGPVLVPQVVQVQGVKMGVNYGCEKVRFPSPVPVGSKLRVGVELVDVADIPGGAQVQMRFTFEVEGAPKPSCLAENVFRYYE
;
A
#
# COMPACT_ATOMS: atom_id res chain seq x y z
N MET A 1 8.25 -14.32 -3.11
CA MET A 1 7.57 -15.19 -4.10
C MET A 1 6.14 -14.73 -4.26
N THR A 2 5.68 -14.59 -5.49
CA THR A 2 4.33 -14.12 -5.80
C THR A 2 3.33 -15.27 -5.74
N THR A 3 2.21 -15.09 -5.05
CA THR A 3 1.10 -16.03 -5.06
C THR A 3 0.19 -15.72 -6.25
N THR A 4 0.00 -16.68 -7.13
CA THR A 4 -0.94 -16.57 -8.25
C THR A 4 -2.23 -17.30 -7.88
N VAL A 5 -3.36 -16.61 -8.01
CA VAL A 5 -4.67 -17.11 -7.59
C VAL A 5 -5.57 -17.21 -8.82
N GLN A 6 -6.26 -18.33 -8.98
CA GLN A 6 -7.18 -18.56 -10.09
C GLN A 6 -8.62 -18.27 -9.67
N GLY A 7 -9.14 -17.15 -10.16
CA GLY A 7 -10.53 -16.78 -9.99
C GLY A 7 -10.95 -16.50 -8.56
N ILE A 8 -12.23 -16.25 -8.40
CA ILE A 8 -12.84 -15.99 -7.09
C ILE A 8 -12.77 -17.23 -6.20
N ALA A 9 -12.92 -18.41 -6.78
CA ALA A 9 -12.82 -19.66 -6.01
C ALA A 9 -11.47 -19.81 -5.35
N GLY A 10 -10.37 -19.48 -6.07
CA GLY A 10 -9.02 -19.50 -5.51
C GLY A 10 -8.83 -18.49 -4.40
N LEU A 11 -9.43 -17.31 -4.52
CA LEU A 11 -9.39 -16.31 -3.46
C LEU A 11 -10.08 -16.80 -2.19
N LYS A 12 -11.22 -17.46 -2.31
CA LYS A 12 -11.97 -17.99 -1.16
C LYS A 12 -11.14 -18.99 -0.35
N GLU A 13 -10.26 -19.75 -0.99
CA GLU A 13 -9.41 -20.72 -0.33
C GLU A 13 -8.33 -20.08 0.54
N LEU A 14 -7.99 -18.82 0.29
CA LEU A 14 -6.91 -18.10 0.96
C LEU A 14 -7.40 -17.18 2.09
N VAL A 15 -8.68 -17.11 2.36
CA VAL A 15 -9.24 -16.25 3.41
C VAL A 15 -8.60 -16.58 4.75
N GLY A 16 -8.15 -15.54 5.45
CA GLY A 16 -7.47 -15.65 6.74
C GLY A 16 -5.97 -15.85 6.66
N GLN A 17 -5.40 -15.97 5.45
CA GLN A 17 -3.96 -16.20 5.28
C GLN A 17 -3.19 -14.92 4.99
N HIS A 18 -1.99 -14.84 5.54
CA HIS A 18 -1.01 -13.85 5.17
C HIS A 18 -0.30 -14.33 3.89
N LEU A 19 -0.40 -13.55 2.81
CA LEU A 19 0.07 -13.99 1.50
C LEU A 19 1.54 -13.69 1.23
N GLY A 20 2.18 -12.89 2.08
CA GLY A 20 3.60 -12.58 1.97
C GLY A 20 3.88 -11.08 1.91
N TYR A 21 5.12 -10.76 1.54
CA TYR A 21 5.63 -9.39 1.48
C TYR A 21 6.16 -9.10 0.09
N SER A 22 6.03 -7.83 -0.34
CA SER A 22 6.74 -7.33 -1.51
C SER A 22 8.24 -7.18 -1.21
N ASP A 23 9.04 -6.97 -2.25
CA ASP A 23 10.38 -6.44 -2.07
C ASP A 23 10.32 -5.03 -1.50
N TYR A 24 11.42 -4.59 -0.89
CA TYR A 24 11.56 -3.20 -0.45
C TYR A 24 11.77 -2.29 -1.66
N MET A 25 11.12 -1.12 -1.63
CA MET A 25 11.27 -0.06 -2.62
C MET A 25 11.85 1.18 -1.94
N GLU A 26 12.88 1.77 -2.50
CA GLU A 26 13.41 3.03 -1.99
C GLU A 26 12.41 4.17 -2.26
N ILE A 27 12.14 4.95 -1.23
CA ILE A 27 11.27 6.14 -1.32
C ILE A 27 12.16 7.36 -1.53
N THR A 28 12.34 7.73 -2.79
CA THR A 28 13.22 8.83 -3.17
C THR A 28 12.56 10.19 -3.01
N GLN A 29 13.37 11.23 -2.82
CA GLN A 29 12.86 12.61 -2.83
C GLN A 29 12.18 12.95 -4.16
N GLU A 30 12.71 12.44 -5.27
CA GLU A 30 12.10 12.62 -6.59
C GLU A 30 10.67 12.10 -6.64
N ARG A 31 10.44 10.89 -6.12
CA ARG A 31 9.09 10.29 -6.08
C ARG A 31 8.14 11.13 -5.22
N VAL A 32 8.61 11.61 -4.08
CA VAL A 32 7.83 12.48 -3.19
C VAL A 32 7.48 13.80 -3.88
N ASN A 33 8.43 14.40 -4.57
CA ASN A 33 8.20 15.63 -5.33
C ASN A 33 7.18 15.43 -6.45
N LEU A 34 7.23 14.30 -7.17
CA LEU A 34 6.26 13.97 -8.21
C LEU A 34 4.85 13.82 -7.63
N PHE A 35 4.72 13.19 -6.47
CA PHE A 35 3.44 13.06 -5.81
C PHE A 35 2.90 14.42 -5.34
N ALA A 36 3.76 15.28 -4.82
CA ALA A 36 3.41 16.64 -4.43
C ALA A 36 2.88 17.43 -5.64
N ASP A 37 3.55 17.31 -6.79
CA ASP A 37 3.13 17.98 -8.03
C ASP A 37 1.78 17.44 -8.51
N ALA A 38 1.58 16.13 -8.46
CA ALA A 38 0.36 15.49 -8.93
C ALA A 38 -0.86 15.86 -8.08
N THR A 39 -0.68 16.08 -6.79
CA THR A 39 -1.79 16.28 -5.83
C THR A 39 -1.94 17.71 -5.34
N GLY A 40 -0.90 18.53 -5.52
CA GLY A 40 -0.88 19.91 -4.99
C GLY A 40 -0.43 20.01 -3.53
N ASP A 41 -0.04 18.92 -2.89
CA ASP A 41 0.43 18.94 -1.51
C ASP A 41 1.94 19.19 -1.45
N HIS A 42 2.31 20.47 -1.42
CA HIS A 42 3.70 20.92 -1.37
C HIS A 42 4.13 21.37 0.03
N GLN A 43 3.59 20.76 1.06
CA GLN A 43 4.00 21.09 2.42
C GLN A 43 5.51 20.88 2.58
N TRP A 44 6.18 21.80 3.28
CA TRP A 44 7.64 21.80 3.40
C TRP A 44 8.23 20.54 4.04
N ILE A 45 7.47 19.84 4.88
CA ILE A 45 7.93 18.60 5.50
C ILE A 45 8.19 17.50 4.47
N HIS A 46 7.64 17.63 3.26
CA HIS A 46 7.81 16.65 2.18
C HIS A 46 8.81 17.11 1.13
N VAL A 47 8.77 18.40 0.77
CA VAL A 47 9.46 18.90 -0.43
C VAL A 47 10.66 19.79 -0.17
N ASP A 48 10.93 20.15 1.08
CA ASP A 48 12.07 20.99 1.44
C ASP A 48 13.00 20.25 2.41
N PRO A 49 13.97 19.47 1.89
CA PRO A 49 14.84 18.65 2.73
C PRO A 49 15.67 19.45 3.75
N GLU A 50 16.15 20.63 3.39
CA GLU A 50 16.96 21.46 4.28
C GLU A 50 16.13 21.97 5.46
N ARG A 51 14.96 22.52 5.17
CA ARG A 51 14.06 22.99 6.20
C ARG A 51 13.54 21.84 7.06
N ALA A 52 13.22 20.71 6.45
CA ALA A 52 12.75 19.53 7.18
C ALA A 52 13.81 19.01 8.16
N LYS A 53 15.08 19.01 7.78
CA LYS A 53 16.19 18.63 8.67
C LYS A 53 16.33 19.59 9.84
N ALA A 54 16.16 20.89 9.59
CA ALA A 54 16.37 21.93 10.60
C ALA A 54 15.18 22.09 11.55
N GLU A 55 13.96 21.97 11.06
CA GLU A 55 12.76 22.37 11.79
C GLU A 55 11.73 21.25 12.01
N SER A 56 11.79 20.13 11.26
CA SER A 56 10.83 19.05 11.38
C SER A 56 11.10 18.18 12.62
N PRO A 57 10.07 17.74 13.34
CA PRO A 57 10.24 16.79 14.44
C PRO A 57 10.66 15.40 13.96
N PHE A 58 10.66 15.14 12.65
CA PHE A 58 11.03 13.84 12.07
C PHE A 58 12.50 13.74 11.71
N GLY A 59 13.28 14.82 11.85
CA GLY A 59 14.70 14.83 11.55
C GLY A 59 15.06 14.90 10.07
N GLY A 60 14.10 15.11 9.21
CA GLY A 60 14.27 15.19 7.76
C GLY A 60 12.94 15.13 7.02
N PRO A 61 12.98 15.15 5.68
CA PRO A 61 11.74 15.08 4.90
C PRO A 61 11.10 13.69 5.00
N ILE A 62 9.77 13.67 4.96
CA ILE A 62 8.98 12.44 5.00
C ILE A 62 8.06 12.37 3.80
N ALA A 63 7.73 11.15 3.39
CA ALA A 63 6.74 10.92 2.35
C ALA A 63 5.34 11.27 2.85
N HIS A 64 4.47 11.67 1.93
CA HIS A 64 3.05 11.82 2.22
C HIS A 64 2.47 10.47 2.64
N GLY A 65 1.58 10.46 3.64
CA GLY A 65 0.85 9.24 3.98
C GLY A 65 0.09 8.69 2.78
N TYR A 66 -0.56 9.57 2.00
CA TYR A 66 -1.28 9.17 0.79
C TYR A 66 -0.37 8.60 -0.30
N LEU A 67 0.88 9.05 -0.40
CA LEU A 67 1.84 8.42 -1.31
C LEU A 67 2.08 6.97 -0.89
N THR A 68 2.33 6.74 0.40
CA THR A 68 2.56 5.39 0.92
C THR A 68 1.40 4.46 0.58
N LEU A 69 0.18 4.88 0.85
CA LEU A 69 -1.02 4.12 0.49
C LEU A 69 -1.11 3.88 -1.02
N SER A 70 -0.81 4.90 -1.82
CA SER A 70 -0.88 4.85 -3.28
C SER A 70 0.16 3.94 -3.93
N LEU A 71 1.13 3.42 -3.18
CA LEU A 71 2.11 2.45 -3.67
C LEU A 71 1.57 1.01 -3.68
N GLY A 72 0.36 0.79 -3.17
CA GLY A 72 -0.31 -0.50 -3.28
C GLY A 72 -0.31 -1.07 -4.69
N PRO A 73 -0.74 -0.33 -5.72
CA PRO A 73 -0.77 -0.84 -7.10
C PRO A 73 0.56 -1.33 -7.66
N VAL A 74 1.68 -0.83 -7.18
CA VAL A 74 3.00 -1.30 -7.65
C VAL A 74 3.56 -2.41 -6.77
N LEU A 75 3.29 -2.40 -5.47
CA LEU A 75 3.87 -3.37 -4.52
C LEU A 75 3.01 -4.63 -4.34
N VAL A 76 1.69 -4.48 -4.27
CA VAL A 76 0.79 -5.62 -4.03
C VAL A 76 0.87 -6.71 -5.10
N PRO A 77 1.00 -6.40 -6.40
CA PRO A 77 1.16 -7.44 -7.42
C PRO A 77 2.42 -8.29 -7.28
N GLN A 78 3.42 -7.83 -6.52
CA GLN A 78 4.58 -8.66 -6.19
C GLN A 78 4.22 -9.76 -5.18
N VAL A 79 3.14 -9.59 -4.44
CA VAL A 79 2.70 -10.53 -3.41
C VAL A 79 1.61 -11.45 -3.96
N VAL A 80 0.59 -10.89 -4.59
CA VAL A 80 -0.57 -11.63 -5.08
C VAL A 80 -1.03 -11.12 -6.44
N GLN A 81 -1.30 -12.05 -7.35
CA GLN A 81 -1.88 -11.76 -8.66
C GLN A 81 -3.12 -12.64 -8.85
N VAL A 82 -4.23 -12.01 -9.18
CA VAL A 82 -5.50 -12.70 -9.43
C VAL A 82 -5.68 -12.84 -10.94
N GLN A 83 -5.81 -14.09 -11.40
CA GLN A 83 -6.03 -14.43 -12.79
C GLN A 83 -7.43 -15.03 -12.97
N GLY A 84 -7.88 -15.12 -14.22
CA GLY A 84 -9.18 -15.74 -14.53
C GLY A 84 -10.38 -14.85 -14.17
N VAL A 85 -10.17 -13.55 -14.02
CA VAL A 85 -11.23 -12.56 -13.82
C VAL A 85 -11.21 -11.56 -14.96
N LYS A 86 -12.35 -10.98 -15.29
CA LYS A 86 -12.44 -9.97 -16.35
C LYS A 86 -11.85 -8.64 -15.92
N MET A 87 -12.05 -8.27 -14.66
CA MET A 87 -11.68 -6.96 -14.16
C MET A 87 -11.58 -6.98 -12.65
N GLY A 88 -10.59 -6.24 -12.12
CA GLY A 88 -10.48 -5.93 -10.72
C GLY A 88 -10.56 -4.41 -10.51
N VAL A 89 -11.37 -3.97 -9.59
CA VAL A 89 -11.59 -2.55 -9.30
C VAL A 89 -11.23 -2.26 -7.85
N ASN A 90 -10.44 -1.21 -7.63
CA ASN A 90 -10.22 -0.68 -6.30
C ASN A 90 -11.50 0.06 -5.87
N TYR A 91 -12.26 -0.54 -4.97
CA TYR A 91 -13.54 -0.03 -4.54
C TYR A 91 -13.43 0.98 -3.40
N GLY A 92 -12.46 0.79 -2.51
CA GLY A 92 -12.23 1.70 -1.40
C GLY A 92 -11.39 1.12 -0.28
N CYS A 93 -11.36 1.85 0.83
CA CYS A 93 -10.68 1.45 2.05
C CYS A 93 -11.64 1.55 3.22
N GLU A 94 -11.69 0.51 4.07
CA GLU A 94 -12.51 0.53 5.29
C GLU A 94 -11.82 1.28 6.42
N LYS A 95 -10.52 1.05 6.60
CA LYS A 95 -9.71 1.71 7.63
C LYS A 95 -8.36 2.08 7.05
N VAL A 96 -7.89 3.29 7.36
CA VAL A 96 -6.54 3.73 7.01
C VAL A 96 -5.94 4.46 8.19
N ARG A 97 -4.73 4.08 8.58
CA ARG A 97 -3.97 4.73 9.65
C ARG A 97 -2.51 4.86 9.24
N PHE A 98 -1.89 5.94 9.65
CA PHE A 98 -0.47 6.22 9.41
C PHE A 98 0.26 6.36 10.75
N PRO A 99 0.57 5.23 11.43
CA PRO A 99 1.12 5.30 12.78
C PRO A 99 2.55 5.78 12.88
N SER A 100 3.31 5.73 11.78
CA SER A 100 4.72 6.09 11.76
C SER A 100 5.08 6.73 10.42
N PRO A 101 5.99 7.73 10.38
CA PRO A 101 6.38 8.37 9.13
C PRO A 101 7.22 7.45 8.25
N VAL A 102 7.26 7.77 6.96
CA VAL A 102 8.18 7.16 5.99
C VAL A 102 9.25 8.20 5.66
N PRO A 103 10.45 8.11 6.23
CA PRO A 103 11.52 9.04 5.89
C PRO A 103 11.90 8.93 4.42
N VAL A 104 12.15 10.06 3.78
CA VAL A 104 12.70 10.07 2.41
C VAL A 104 14.07 9.39 2.45
N GLY A 105 14.32 8.50 1.50
CA GLY A 105 15.54 7.67 1.43
C GLY A 105 15.39 6.32 2.13
N SER A 106 14.30 6.07 2.85
CA SER A 106 14.05 4.77 3.46
C SER A 106 13.51 3.78 2.44
N LYS A 107 13.48 2.51 2.83
CA LYS A 107 12.95 1.42 2.00
C LYS A 107 11.64 0.92 2.58
N LEU A 108 10.64 0.80 1.72
CA LEU A 108 9.27 0.46 2.09
C LEU A 108 8.82 -0.82 1.40
N ARG A 109 8.12 -1.69 2.12
CA ARG A 109 7.46 -2.87 1.57
C ARG A 109 6.01 -2.95 2.03
N VAL A 110 5.23 -3.82 1.40
CA VAL A 110 3.87 -4.13 1.85
C VAL A 110 3.75 -5.61 2.19
N GLY A 111 3.09 -5.90 3.31
CA GLY A 111 2.59 -7.22 3.65
C GLY A 111 1.09 -7.28 3.34
N VAL A 112 0.62 -8.40 2.83
CA VAL A 112 -0.76 -8.58 2.40
C VAL A 112 -1.40 -9.75 3.11
N GLU A 113 -2.54 -9.51 3.76
CA GLU A 113 -3.39 -10.55 4.34
C GLU A 113 -4.75 -10.53 3.63
N LEU A 114 -5.25 -11.70 3.23
CA LEU A 114 -6.59 -11.82 2.67
C LEU A 114 -7.60 -12.00 3.81
N VAL A 115 -8.43 -11.00 4.04
CA VAL A 115 -9.32 -10.95 5.20
C VAL A 115 -10.66 -11.60 4.91
N ASP A 116 -11.30 -11.27 3.79
CA ASP A 116 -12.64 -11.75 3.47
C ASP A 116 -12.91 -11.74 1.97
N VAL A 117 -13.78 -12.64 1.53
CA VAL A 117 -14.30 -12.71 0.17
C VAL A 117 -15.80 -12.92 0.26
N ALA A 118 -16.59 -11.96 -0.25
CA ALA A 118 -18.04 -12.02 -0.23
C ALA A 118 -18.59 -11.95 -1.65
N ASP A 119 -19.56 -12.82 -1.96
CA ASP A 119 -20.19 -12.80 -3.28
C ASP A 119 -21.01 -11.54 -3.50
N ILE A 120 -20.91 -10.99 -4.71
CA ILE A 120 -21.73 -9.89 -5.20
C ILE A 120 -22.25 -10.27 -6.60
N PRO A 121 -23.27 -9.56 -7.13
CA PRO A 121 -23.73 -9.83 -8.48
C PRO A 121 -22.60 -9.72 -9.52
N GLY A 122 -22.32 -10.82 -10.22
CA GLY A 122 -21.29 -10.88 -11.26
C GLY A 122 -19.86 -11.03 -10.76
N GLY A 123 -19.63 -11.21 -9.46
CA GLY A 123 -18.27 -11.29 -8.94
C GLY A 123 -18.17 -11.47 -7.44
N ALA A 124 -17.12 -10.91 -6.86
CA ALA A 124 -16.88 -10.92 -5.41
C ALA A 124 -16.25 -9.62 -4.94
N GLN A 125 -16.59 -9.25 -3.71
CA GLN A 125 -15.94 -8.18 -2.98
C GLN A 125 -14.89 -8.79 -2.05
N VAL A 126 -13.67 -8.32 -2.17
CA VAL A 126 -12.50 -8.87 -1.49
C VAL A 126 -11.88 -7.81 -0.59
N GLN A 127 -11.70 -8.16 0.67
CA GLN A 127 -11.03 -7.29 1.63
C GLN A 127 -9.63 -7.82 1.90
N MET A 128 -8.63 -6.97 1.67
CA MET A 128 -7.23 -7.27 1.94
C MET A 128 -6.68 -6.26 2.94
N ARG A 129 -5.92 -6.75 3.92
CA ARG A 129 -5.21 -5.88 4.85
C ARG A 129 -3.81 -5.66 4.33
N PHE A 130 -3.47 -4.38 4.11
CA PHE A 130 -2.13 -3.96 3.72
C PHE A 130 -1.41 -3.39 4.94
N THR A 131 -0.21 -3.89 5.19
CA THR A 131 0.68 -3.35 6.21
C THR A 131 1.94 -2.86 5.51
N PHE A 132 2.11 -1.54 5.44
CA PHE A 132 3.31 -0.95 4.84
C PHE A 132 4.36 -0.75 5.93
N GLU A 133 5.57 -1.23 5.67
CA GLU A 133 6.65 -1.25 6.65
C GLU A 133 7.93 -0.64 6.09
N VAL A 134 8.54 0.25 6.87
CA VAL A 134 9.88 0.77 6.60
C VAL A 134 10.89 -0.20 7.17
N GLU A 135 11.93 -0.54 6.39
CA GLU A 135 13.01 -1.43 6.83
C GLU A 135 13.64 -0.92 8.12
N GLY A 136 13.69 -1.78 9.13
CA GLY A 136 14.27 -1.47 10.43
C GLY A 136 13.38 -0.67 11.39
N ALA A 137 12.21 -0.22 10.96
CA ALA A 137 11.31 0.53 11.83
C ALA A 137 10.50 -0.40 12.77
N PRO A 138 10.26 0.00 14.02
CA PRO A 138 9.54 -0.84 14.98
C PRO A 138 8.03 -0.87 14.78
N LYS A 139 7.48 0.09 14.01
CA LYS A 139 6.03 0.22 13.77
C LYS A 139 5.75 0.35 12.28
N PRO A 140 4.58 -0.16 11.82
CA PRO A 140 4.18 0.04 10.44
C PRO A 140 3.92 1.53 10.15
N SER A 141 4.15 1.91 8.90
CA SER A 141 3.94 3.28 8.43
C SER A 141 2.53 3.51 7.89
N CYS A 142 1.87 2.46 7.45
CA CYS A 142 0.48 2.52 7.01
C CYS A 142 -0.20 1.18 7.25
N LEU A 143 -1.40 1.25 7.79
CA LEU A 143 -2.31 0.11 7.91
C LEU A 143 -3.57 0.45 7.14
N ALA A 144 -3.92 -0.36 6.15
CA ALA A 144 -5.10 -0.12 5.32
C ALA A 144 -5.85 -1.41 5.06
N GLU A 145 -7.16 -1.41 5.28
CA GLU A 145 -8.03 -2.50 4.84
C GLU A 145 -8.64 -2.09 3.50
N ASN A 146 -8.07 -2.59 2.41
CA ASN A 146 -8.47 -2.23 1.06
C ASN A 146 -9.55 -3.17 0.56
N VAL A 147 -10.54 -2.61 -0.13
CA VAL A 147 -11.67 -3.36 -0.69
C VAL A 147 -11.56 -3.33 -2.20
N PHE A 148 -11.49 -4.52 -2.78
CA PHE A 148 -11.52 -4.72 -4.23
C PHE A 148 -12.82 -5.40 -4.64
N ARG A 149 -13.24 -5.19 -5.89
CA ARG A 149 -14.28 -5.98 -6.51
C ARG A 149 -13.72 -6.63 -7.76
N TYR A 150 -13.83 -7.94 -7.82
CA TYR A 150 -13.43 -8.74 -8.96
C TYR A 150 -14.66 -9.28 -9.66
N TYR A 151 -14.67 -9.18 -10.98
CA TYR A 151 -15.79 -9.62 -11.83
C TYR A 151 -15.34 -10.75 -12.75
N GLU A 152 -16.15 -11.76 -12.85
CA GLU A 152 -15.95 -12.91 -13.75
C GLU A 152 -16.72 -12.80 -15.05
#